data_256af7a2564121689a453c6b41dd8570
#
_entry.id   256af7a2564121689a453c6b41dd8570
#
_cell.length_a   1.000
_cell.length_b   1.000
_cell.length_c   1.000
_cell.angle_alpha   90.00
_cell.angle_beta   90.00
_cell.angle_gamma   90.00
#
_symmetry.space_group_name_H-M   'P 1'
#
loop_
_entity.id
_entity.type
_entity.pdbx_description
1 polymer ?
#
loop_
_entity_poly.entity_id
_entity_poly.type
_entity_poly.pdbx_seq_one_letter_code
_entity_poly.pdbx_strand_id
1 'polypeptide(L)'
;MAKEVYIPKLGQTVEEVMIVDFLVEDGQKVVEGDEIMEVETDKAVFGIEANTGGYVHFGPFKLNDVVPILTVIAVIGKEGDTFSAQPDLVAELSTEKEKTPHPPEEQEAKDVHGSDSISQGGERICISPRARKLAEEKNVDITKVIATGAYGNRIVEKDIQSFIQEQMKITPLAKKIAEEHQIDVSAIHPASTSGKITKEDVKAVIEKDAISAHASMSAILDEHKIDGIRKIIAERMHASSQVTAPVTLVMDVDVTRLVELREIFKNETASQKAPGYNEIIAKVCALALRQFPFMNARISDQTIQQLKNINIGIAVDTERGLLVPVIKNVDQKSIYQITSEFQHDLDMIRDSRVTPELLQDGTFTITNLGSFDVRTFTPIINLPEAAILGLGKIEPRVVAIDNGVFVRKMMTVSLTFDHRLVDGAPAARFLQYIKNELETLAKELVES
;
A
#
# COMPACT_ATOMS: atom_id res chain seq x y z
N MET A 1 -24.32 -19.21 -27.91
CA MET A 1 -24.39 -18.42 -26.67
C MET A 1 -22.99 -17.94 -26.38
N ALA A 2 -22.83 -16.65 -26.17
CA ALA A 2 -21.53 -16.09 -25.79
C ALA A 2 -21.14 -16.62 -24.38
N LYS A 3 -19.87 -16.91 -24.17
CA LYS A 3 -19.34 -17.34 -22.88
C LYS A 3 -18.56 -16.21 -22.22
N GLU A 4 -18.79 -16.03 -20.93
CA GLU A 4 -18.11 -15.03 -20.11
C GLU A 4 -16.71 -15.51 -19.71
N VAL A 5 -15.73 -14.61 -19.77
CA VAL A 5 -14.40 -14.83 -19.24
C VAL A 5 -14.23 -13.92 -18.02
N TYR A 6 -13.92 -14.53 -16.87
CA TYR A 6 -13.70 -13.81 -15.62
C TYR A 6 -12.28 -13.98 -15.13
N ILE A 7 -11.84 -13.03 -14.34
CA ILE A 7 -10.59 -13.13 -13.61
C ILE A 7 -10.70 -14.30 -12.62
N PRO A 8 -9.88 -15.35 -12.76
CA PRO A 8 -9.93 -16.51 -11.87
C PRO A 8 -9.42 -16.14 -10.46
N LYS A 9 -9.64 -17.02 -9.49
CA LYS A 9 -9.12 -16.86 -8.14
C LYS A 9 -7.61 -17.15 -8.14
N LEU A 10 -6.78 -16.10 -8.18
CA LEU A 10 -5.32 -16.17 -8.32
C LEU A 10 -4.56 -16.35 -6.99
N GLY A 11 -5.27 -16.75 -5.92
CA GLY A 11 -4.71 -17.02 -4.58
C GLY A 11 -5.75 -16.85 -3.48
N GLN A 12 -5.41 -17.27 -2.24
CA GLN A 12 -6.36 -17.17 -1.11
C GLN A 12 -6.49 -15.74 -0.54
N THR A 13 -5.56 -14.84 -0.86
CA THR A 13 -5.47 -13.48 -0.30
C THR A 13 -5.58 -12.38 -1.36
N VAL A 14 -5.79 -12.75 -2.64
CA VAL A 14 -5.93 -11.78 -3.74
C VAL A 14 -7.41 -11.42 -3.84
N GLU A 15 -7.75 -10.16 -3.67
CA GLU A 15 -9.13 -9.64 -3.78
C GLU A 15 -9.31 -8.82 -5.07
N GLU A 16 -8.24 -8.24 -5.59
CA GLU A 16 -8.23 -7.42 -6.81
C GLU A 16 -6.93 -7.59 -7.60
N VAL A 17 -6.98 -7.34 -8.90
CA VAL A 17 -5.84 -7.41 -9.83
C VAL A 17 -5.81 -6.16 -10.72
N MET A 18 -4.64 -5.82 -11.24
CA MET A 18 -4.46 -4.72 -12.19
C MET A 18 -4.27 -5.27 -13.60
N ILE A 19 -4.96 -4.69 -14.57
CA ILE A 19 -4.81 -5.05 -15.98
C ILE A 19 -3.50 -4.43 -16.50
N VAL A 20 -2.57 -5.28 -16.95
CA VAL A 20 -1.24 -4.88 -17.45
C VAL A 20 -1.25 -4.73 -18.95
N ASP A 21 -1.79 -5.72 -19.68
CA ASP A 21 -1.82 -5.68 -21.13
C ASP A 21 -3.00 -6.48 -21.70
N PHE A 22 -3.45 -6.09 -22.89
CA PHE A 22 -4.39 -6.84 -23.74
C PHE A 22 -3.60 -7.48 -24.87
N LEU A 23 -3.47 -8.81 -24.83
CA LEU A 23 -2.67 -9.57 -25.81
C LEU A 23 -3.37 -9.77 -27.14
N VAL A 24 -4.68 -9.48 -27.21
CA VAL A 24 -5.50 -9.57 -28.42
C VAL A 24 -6.36 -8.31 -28.57
N GLU A 25 -6.71 -7.96 -29.80
CA GLU A 25 -7.58 -6.82 -30.10
C GLU A 25 -9.07 -7.18 -29.90
N ASP A 26 -9.88 -6.17 -29.54
CA ASP A 26 -11.34 -6.35 -29.42
C ASP A 26 -11.95 -6.78 -30.79
N GLY A 27 -12.73 -7.86 -30.76
CA GLY A 27 -13.24 -8.49 -31.97
C GLY A 27 -12.28 -9.48 -32.67
N GLN A 28 -11.11 -9.76 -32.07
CA GLN A 28 -10.17 -10.75 -32.61
C GLN A 28 -10.65 -12.18 -32.32
N LYS A 29 -10.38 -13.09 -33.27
CA LYS A 29 -10.70 -14.50 -33.16
C LYS A 29 -9.63 -15.24 -32.37
N VAL A 30 -10.05 -15.96 -31.30
CA VAL A 30 -9.18 -16.75 -30.42
C VAL A 30 -9.61 -18.21 -30.38
N VAL A 31 -8.72 -19.09 -29.92
CA VAL A 31 -8.98 -20.51 -29.65
C VAL A 31 -8.95 -20.75 -28.14
N GLU A 32 -9.59 -21.81 -27.68
CA GLU A 32 -9.54 -22.20 -26.26
C GLU A 32 -8.10 -22.44 -25.81
N GLY A 33 -7.67 -21.73 -24.74
CA GLY A 33 -6.32 -21.75 -24.20
C GLY A 33 -5.40 -20.62 -24.69
N ASP A 34 -5.85 -19.76 -25.62
CA ASP A 34 -5.07 -18.59 -25.99
C ASP A 34 -5.07 -17.56 -24.84
N GLU A 35 -3.90 -16.98 -24.53
CA GLU A 35 -3.81 -15.86 -23.59
C GLU A 35 -4.37 -14.59 -24.23
N ILE A 36 -5.38 -13.98 -23.59
CA ILE A 36 -6.09 -12.81 -24.11
C ILE A 36 -5.73 -11.51 -23.39
N MET A 37 -5.25 -11.60 -22.15
CA MET A 37 -4.96 -10.46 -21.30
C MET A 37 -3.93 -10.87 -20.22
N GLU A 38 -3.08 -9.93 -19.81
CA GLU A 38 -2.23 -10.06 -18.64
C GLU A 38 -2.74 -9.22 -17.49
N VAL A 39 -2.80 -9.82 -16.30
CA VAL A 39 -3.17 -9.15 -15.06
C VAL A 39 -2.07 -9.31 -14.01
N GLU A 40 -1.80 -8.26 -13.27
CA GLU A 40 -0.81 -8.22 -12.19
C GLU A 40 -1.49 -8.28 -10.83
N THR A 41 -1.00 -9.17 -9.98
CA THR A 41 -1.31 -9.21 -8.56
C THR A 41 -0.16 -8.60 -7.76
N ASP A 42 -0.31 -8.51 -6.44
CA ASP A 42 0.77 -8.08 -5.53
C ASP A 42 2.04 -8.97 -5.59
N LYS A 43 1.97 -10.11 -6.30
CA LYS A 43 3.03 -11.14 -6.27
C LYS A 43 3.53 -11.57 -7.64
N ALA A 44 2.70 -11.54 -8.67
CA ALA A 44 3.06 -12.02 -10.00
C ALA A 44 2.10 -11.50 -11.08
N VAL A 45 2.53 -11.58 -12.34
CA VAL A 45 1.73 -11.36 -13.52
C VAL A 45 1.16 -12.70 -13.99
N PHE A 46 -0.13 -12.73 -14.32
CA PHE A 46 -0.84 -13.92 -14.78
C PHE A 46 -1.49 -13.65 -16.14
N GLY A 47 -1.32 -14.57 -17.07
CA GLY A 47 -2.09 -14.60 -18.30
C GLY A 47 -3.51 -15.11 -18.04
N ILE A 48 -4.50 -14.41 -18.60
CA ILE A 48 -5.90 -14.86 -18.62
C ILE A 48 -6.17 -15.52 -19.96
N GLU A 49 -6.54 -16.81 -19.89
CA GLU A 49 -6.76 -17.63 -21.08
C GLU A 49 -8.23 -17.60 -21.54
N ALA A 50 -8.44 -17.73 -22.84
CA ALA A 50 -9.74 -17.91 -23.44
C ALA A 50 -10.35 -19.29 -23.03
N ASN A 51 -11.52 -19.29 -22.41
CA ASN A 51 -12.22 -20.50 -21.97
C ASN A 51 -13.04 -21.18 -23.09
N THR A 52 -12.99 -20.65 -24.30
CA THR A 52 -13.64 -21.21 -25.49
C THR A 52 -13.12 -20.52 -26.74
N GLY A 53 -13.26 -21.15 -27.91
CA GLY A 53 -12.97 -20.52 -29.20
C GLY A 53 -14.10 -19.60 -29.69
N GLY A 54 -13.76 -18.44 -30.24
CA GLY A 54 -14.72 -17.45 -30.75
C GLY A 54 -14.09 -16.07 -30.97
N TYR A 55 -14.92 -15.03 -31.03
CA TYR A 55 -14.47 -13.63 -31.10
C TYR A 55 -14.54 -13.01 -29.71
N VAL A 56 -13.45 -12.38 -29.28
CA VAL A 56 -13.34 -11.75 -27.93
C VAL A 56 -13.94 -10.35 -28.00
N HIS A 57 -14.80 -10.03 -27.03
CA HIS A 57 -15.31 -8.68 -26.81
C HIS A 57 -15.03 -8.27 -25.39
N PHE A 58 -14.11 -7.31 -25.21
CA PHE A 58 -13.71 -6.83 -23.89
C PHE A 58 -14.75 -5.91 -23.27
N GLY A 59 -14.79 -5.91 -21.94
CA GLY A 59 -15.56 -4.95 -21.16
C GLY A 59 -14.96 -3.55 -21.20
N PRO A 60 -15.59 -2.56 -20.57
CA PRO A 60 -15.15 -1.16 -20.59
C PRO A 60 -13.91 -0.91 -19.70
N PHE A 61 -12.96 -1.84 -19.69
CA PHE A 61 -11.74 -1.78 -18.90
C PHE A 61 -10.57 -1.21 -19.71
N LYS A 62 -9.62 -0.57 -19.02
CA LYS A 62 -8.43 0.05 -19.61
C LYS A 62 -7.17 -0.50 -18.96
N LEU A 63 -6.03 -0.28 -19.61
CA LEU A 63 -4.71 -0.55 -19.04
C LEU A 63 -4.56 0.20 -17.71
N ASN A 64 -4.04 -0.50 -16.70
CA ASN A 64 -3.87 -0.06 -15.31
C ASN A 64 -5.18 0.08 -14.50
N ASP A 65 -6.32 -0.41 -14.99
CA ASP A 65 -7.52 -0.50 -14.15
C ASP A 65 -7.37 -1.62 -13.12
N VAL A 66 -7.78 -1.33 -11.89
CA VAL A 66 -7.82 -2.31 -10.79
C VAL A 66 -9.22 -2.93 -10.78
N VAL A 67 -9.29 -4.25 -10.91
CA VAL A 67 -10.53 -4.99 -11.08
C VAL A 67 -10.59 -6.12 -10.03
N PRO A 68 -11.72 -6.27 -9.30
CA PRO A 68 -11.90 -7.37 -8.37
C PRO A 68 -11.83 -8.74 -9.06
N ILE A 69 -11.34 -9.76 -8.35
CA ILE A 69 -11.42 -11.15 -8.82
C ILE A 69 -12.87 -11.57 -9.05
N LEU A 70 -13.08 -12.55 -9.93
CA LEU A 70 -14.40 -13.04 -10.38
C LEU A 70 -15.22 -12.00 -11.18
N THR A 71 -14.66 -10.85 -11.55
CA THR A 71 -15.29 -9.90 -12.47
C THR A 71 -15.22 -10.45 -13.90
N VAL A 72 -16.31 -10.31 -14.65
CA VAL A 72 -16.34 -10.63 -16.08
C VAL A 72 -15.61 -9.55 -16.85
N ILE A 73 -14.49 -9.91 -17.50
CA ILE A 73 -13.61 -8.97 -18.23
C ILE A 73 -13.84 -8.99 -19.74
N ALA A 74 -14.26 -10.13 -20.26
CA ALA A 74 -14.54 -10.30 -21.67
C ALA A 74 -15.66 -11.31 -21.90
N VAL A 75 -16.22 -11.27 -23.09
CA VAL A 75 -17.19 -12.25 -23.59
C VAL A 75 -16.67 -12.81 -24.90
N ILE A 76 -16.64 -14.15 -25.04
CA ILE A 76 -16.25 -14.83 -26.27
C ILE A 76 -17.51 -15.39 -26.95
N GLY A 77 -17.79 -14.91 -28.15
CA GLY A 77 -19.00 -15.23 -28.88
C GLY A 77 -18.83 -15.25 -30.39
N LYS A 78 -19.90 -14.89 -31.10
CA LYS A 78 -19.91 -14.76 -32.56
C LYS A 78 -19.48 -13.37 -32.99
N GLU A 79 -19.04 -13.23 -34.24
CA GLU A 79 -18.75 -11.95 -34.84
C GLU A 79 -19.98 -11.02 -34.79
N GLY A 80 -19.82 -9.89 -33.99
CA GLY A 80 -20.92 -8.93 -33.77
C GLY A 80 -21.66 -9.04 -32.44
N ASP A 81 -21.31 -10.01 -31.54
CA ASP A 81 -21.79 -9.99 -30.17
C ASP A 81 -21.15 -8.80 -29.45
N THR A 82 -21.87 -8.19 -28.50
CA THR A 82 -21.36 -7.07 -27.69
C THR A 82 -21.25 -7.50 -26.23
N PHE A 83 -20.28 -6.92 -25.51
CA PHE A 83 -20.13 -7.13 -24.08
C PHE A 83 -21.41 -6.69 -23.34
N SER A 84 -22.13 -7.64 -22.73
CA SER A 84 -23.24 -7.37 -21.84
C SER A 84 -23.06 -8.17 -20.56
N ALA A 85 -22.32 -7.62 -19.60
CA ALA A 85 -22.27 -8.18 -18.25
C ALA A 85 -23.37 -7.54 -17.40
N GLN A 86 -24.18 -8.37 -16.77
CA GLN A 86 -25.05 -7.91 -15.68
C GLN A 86 -24.19 -7.63 -14.44
N PRO A 87 -24.36 -6.47 -13.80
CA PRO A 87 -23.63 -6.16 -12.57
C PRO A 87 -24.38 -6.77 -11.36
N ASP A 88 -24.32 -8.08 -11.20
CA ASP A 88 -24.84 -8.71 -9.98
C ASP A 88 -23.87 -9.80 -9.51
N LEU A 89 -22.94 -9.40 -8.61
CA LEU A 89 -22.34 -10.30 -7.59
C LEU A 89 -21.30 -9.61 -6.67
N VAL A 90 -21.50 -8.32 -6.34
CA VAL A 90 -20.62 -7.60 -5.38
C VAL A 90 -21.39 -7.12 -4.13
N ALA A 91 -22.52 -7.74 -3.77
CA ALA A 91 -23.34 -7.28 -2.64
C ALA A 91 -23.74 -8.37 -1.63
N GLU A 92 -22.90 -9.37 -1.38
CA GLU A 92 -23.19 -10.32 -0.30
C GLU A 92 -21.97 -10.64 0.59
N LEU A 93 -21.30 -9.65 1.15
CA LEU A 93 -20.41 -9.87 2.31
C LEU A 93 -20.12 -8.59 3.11
N SER A 94 -21.12 -7.72 3.29
CA SER A 94 -21.03 -6.79 4.41
C SER A 94 -22.42 -6.26 4.79
N THR A 95 -22.79 -6.57 6.01
CA THR A 95 -23.86 -5.99 6.84
C THR A 95 -25.19 -6.72 6.88
N GLU A 96 -25.27 -7.59 7.87
CA GLU A 96 -26.50 -7.66 8.68
C GLU A 96 -26.65 -6.32 9.41
N LYS A 97 -27.71 -5.55 9.08
CA LYS A 97 -28.70 -5.03 10.04
C LYS A 97 -29.72 -4.12 9.39
N GLU A 98 -30.94 -4.61 9.53
CA GLU A 98 -32.24 -3.93 9.71
C GLU A 98 -32.98 -3.33 8.50
N LYS A 99 -33.98 -4.08 8.14
CA LYS A 99 -35.30 -3.87 7.52
C LYS A 99 -35.97 -2.52 7.86
N THR A 100 -36.76 -1.88 6.98
CA THR A 100 -37.97 -2.27 6.27
C THR A 100 -38.50 -1.12 5.38
N PRO A 101 -39.65 -1.21 4.66
CA PRO A 101 -39.77 -1.47 3.24
C PRO A 101 -40.54 -0.44 2.38
N HIS A 102 -40.25 -0.43 1.12
CA HIS A 102 -41.07 -0.37 -0.13
C HIS A 102 -42.35 0.44 -0.31
N PRO A 103 -42.91 0.55 -1.52
CA PRO A 103 -42.44 0.45 -2.93
C PRO A 103 -43.12 1.50 -3.89
N PRO A 104 -43.33 1.32 -5.18
CA PRO A 104 -42.51 1.09 -6.34
C PRO A 104 -42.77 2.02 -7.58
N GLU A 105 -41.92 1.91 -8.62
CA GLU A 105 -42.15 1.95 -10.09
C GLU A 105 -42.95 3.11 -10.73
N GLU A 106 -42.61 3.62 -11.87
CA GLU A 106 -42.39 3.12 -13.22
C GLU A 106 -41.88 4.20 -14.18
N GLN A 107 -40.94 3.86 -15.02
CA GLN A 107 -40.78 3.94 -16.47
C GLN A 107 -41.08 5.22 -17.27
N GLU A 108 -40.10 5.45 -18.14
CA GLU A 108 -40.05 5.75 -19.58
C GLU A 108 -40.07 7.19 -20.08
N ALA A 109 -38.93 7.51 -20.63
CA ALA A 109 -38.55 7.94 -21.98
C ALA A 109 -39.23 9.11 -22.70
N LYS A 110 -38.35 9.89 -23.29
CA LYS A 110 -38.40 10.66 -24.57
C LYS A 110 -38.75 12.13 -24.54
N ASP A 111 -37.71 12.85 -24.97
CA ASP A 111 -37.66 14.03 -25.85
C ASP A 111 -38.96 14.77 -26.14
N VAL A 112 -38.93 16.09 -26.01
CA VAL A 112 -39.02 17.10 -27.07
C VAL A 112 -39.18 18.50 -26.44
N HIS A 113 -38.50 19.45 -27.04
CA HIS A 113 -38.58 20.89 -26.97
C HIS A 113 -39.91 21.50 -26.51
N GLY A 114 -39.79 22.55 -25.73
CA GLY A 114 -40.76 23.63 -25.79
C GLY A 114 -41.17 24.20 -24.44
N SER A 115 -40.67 25.38 -24.20
CA SER A 115 -41.30 26.49 -23.43
C SER A 115 -42.27 26.14 -22.32
N ASP A 116 -41.91 26.66 -21.14
CA ASP A 116 -42.81 27.24 -20.15
C ASP A 116 -43.87 26.39 -19.47
N SER A 117 -43.69 26.36 -18.17
CA SER A 117 -44.68 26.06 -17.14
C SER A 117 -44.62 24.67 -16.50
N ILE A 118 -43.93 24.62 -15.36
CA ILE A 118 -44.16 23.57 -14.38
C ILE A 118 -45.43 23.93 -13.61
N SER A 119 -46.49 23.18 -13.86
CA SER A 119 -47.71 23.21 -13.08
C SER A 119 -47.77 21.97 -12.20
N GLN A 120 -47.57 22.18 -10.90
CA GLN A 120 -48.18 21.33 -9.86
C GLN A 120 -49.04 22.20 -8.97
N GLY A 121 -50.35 21.99 -9.08
CA GLY A 121 -51.37 22.40 -8.09
C GLY A 121 -51.51 23.88 -7.82
N GLY A 122 -52.21 24.62 -8.67
CA GLY A 122 -53.04 25.68 -8.18
C GLY A 122 -52.56 27.12 -8.29
N GLU A 123 -51.33 27.51 -8.44
CA GLU A 123 -50.90 28.88 -8.71
C GLU A 123 -49.65 28.94 -9.61
N ARG A 124 -49.73 29.71 -10.71
CA ARG A 124 -48.59 29.94 -11.62
C ARG A 124 -47.55 30.81 -10.90
N ILE A 125 -46.43 30.22 -10.51
CA ILE A 125 -45.32 30.97 -9.93
C ILE A 125 -44.65 31.78 -11.04
N CYS A 126 -44.82 33.10 -11.01
CA CYS A 126 -44.15 34.03 -11.89
C CYS A 126 -42.74 34.35 -11.33
N ILE A 127 -41.70 34.08 -12.08
CA ILE A 127 -40.29 34.37 -11.70
C ILE A 127 -39.66 35.30 -12.73
N SER A 128 -38.84 36.25 -12.28
CA SER A 128 -38.10 37.13 -13.18
C SER A 128 -36.94 36.39 -13.83
N PRO A 129 -36.53 36.74 -15.08
CA PRO A 129 -35.40 36.06 -15.75
C PRO A 129 -34.10 36.09 -14.94
N ARG A 130 -33.82 37.18 -14.22
CA ARG A 130 -32.66 37.32 -13.34
C ARG A 130 -32.75 36.43 -12.10
N ALA A 131 -33.95 36.36 -11.49
CA ALA A 131 -34.19 35.49 -10.35
C ALA A 131 -34.05 34.00 -10.75
N ARG A 132 -34.55 33.60 -11.95
CA ARG A 132 -34.41 32.23 -12.46
C ARG A 132 -32.96 31.86 -12.63
N LYS A 133 -32.17 32.71 -13.29
CA LYS A 133 -30.73 32.46 -13.47
C LYS A 133 -30.00 32.34 -12.14
N LEU A 134 -30.29 33.19 -11.17
CA LEU A 134 -29.68 33.14 -9.82
C LEU A 134 -30.10 31.87 -9.06
N ALA A 135 -31.37 31.46 -9.18
CA ALA A 135 -31.87 30.23 -8.54
C ALA A 135 -31.21 28.97 -9.12
N GLU A 136 -31.05 28.90 -10.45
CA GLU A 136 -30.34 27.82 -11.14
C GLU A 136 -28.86 27.82 -10.77
N GLU A 137 -28.19 28.96 -10.78
CA GLU A 137 -26.76 29.11 -10.43
C GLU A 137 -26.46 28.70 -8.98
N LYS A 138 -27.42 28.98 -8.06
CA LYS A 138 -27.28 28.65 -6.63
C LYS A 138 -28.07 27.43 -6.18
N ASN A 139 -28.63 26.67 -7.12
CA ASN A 139 -29.44 25.46 -6.90
C ASN A 139 -30.56 25.61 -5.86
N VAL A 140 -31.29 26.71 -5.95
CA VAL A 140 -32.38 27.08 -5.03
C VAL A 140 -33.72 26.57 -5.56
N ASP A 141 -34.44 25.83 -4.73
CA ASP A 141 -35.81 25.38 -5.02
C ASP A 141 -36.80 26.58 -4.97
N ILE A 142 -37.22 27.07 -6.14
CA ILE A 142 -38.08 28.23 -6.33
C ILE A 142 -39.46 28.06 -5.73
N THR A 143 -39.91 26.84 -5.45
CA THR A 143 -41.23 26.57 -4.84
C THR A 143 -41.30 26.96 -3.36
N LYS A 144 -40.14 27.11 -2.72
CA LYS A 144 -39.97 27.44 -1.31
C LYS A 144 -39.73 28.96 -1.07
N VAL A 145 -39.58 29.72 -2.15
CA VAL A 145 -39.27 31.15 -2.07
C VAL A 145 -40.55 31.96 -2.04
N ILE A 146 -40.68 32.85 -1.07
CA ILE A 146 -41.84 33.76 -0.94
C ILE A 146 -41.65 34.91 -1.95
N ALA A 147 -42.61 35.08 -2.85
CA ALA A 147 -42.59 36.14 -3.86
C ALA A 147 -42.94 37.49 -3.25
N THR A 148 -42.11 38.53 -3.46
CA THR A 148 -42.38 39.91 -2.98
C THR A 148 -42.54 40.91 -4.12
N GLY A 149 -42.22 40.54 -5.39
CA GLY A 149 -42.33 41.42 -6.56
C GLY A 149 -43.74 41.54 -7.12
N ALA A 150 -44.04 42.64 -7.79
CA ALA A 150 -45.29 42.97 -8.51
C ALA A 150 -46.57 42.33 -7.94
N TYR A 151 -47.16 42.96 -6.96
CA TYR A 151 -48.40 42.55 -6.28
C TYR A 151 -48.30 41.24 -5.47
N GLY A 152 -47.07 40.84 -5.04
CA GLY A 152 -46.87 39.65 -4.22
C GLY A 152 -46.86 38.32 -4.99
N ASN A 153 -47.01 38.34 -6.33
CA ASN A 153 -47.12 37.12 -7.15
C ASN A 153 -45.91 36.83 -8.07
N ARG A 154 -44.81 37.61 -7.91
CA ARG A 154 -43.62 37.41 -8.75
C ARG A 154 -42.36 37.34 -7.91
N ILE A 155 -41.60 36.26 -8.08
CA ILE A 155 -40.29 36.11 -7.45
C ILE A 155 -39.27 36.98 -8.17
N VAL A 156 -38.61 37.86 -7.43
CA VAL A 156 -37.52 38.71 -7.92
C VAL A 156 -36.18 38.29 -7.34
N GLU A 157 -35.10 38.78 -7.92
CA GLU A 157 -33.73 38.43 -7.52
C GLU A 157 -33.48 38.60 -6.01
N LYS A 158 -34.04 39.65 -5.43
CA LYS A 158 -33.92 39.92 -3.99
C LYS A 158 -34.57 38.85 -3.11
N ASP A 159 -35.64 38.20 -3.58
CA ASP A 159 -36.31 37.12 -2.83
C ASP A 159 -35.45 35.89 -2.77
N ILE A 160 -34.78 35.56 -3.87
CA ILE A 160 -33.78 34.45 -3.92
C ILE A 160 -32.62 34.75 -2.99
N GLN A 161 -32.09 35.98 -3.01
CA GLN A 161 -30.99 36.38 -2.12
C GLN A 161 -31.38 36.31 -0.64
N SER A 162 -32.60 36.78 -0.30
CA SER A 162 -33.10 36.72 1.07
C SER A 162 -33.32 35.28 1.54
N PHE A 163 -33.83 34.39 0.66
CA PHE A 163 -34.02 32.98 0.94
C PHE A 163 -32.70 32.28 1.19
N ILE A 164 -31.67 32.58 0.40
CA ILE A 164 -30.30 32.07 0.60
C ILE A 164 -29.75 32.55 1.93
N GLN A 165 -29.92 33.82 2.28
CA GLN A 165 -29.48 34.38 3.57
C GLN A 165 -30.20 33.77 4.78
N GLU A 166 -31.49 33.48 4.67
CA GLU A 166 -32.25 32.82 5.74
C GLU A 166 -31.90 31.35 5.92
N GLN A 167 -31.52 30.68 4.86
CA GLN A 167 -31.04 29.27 4.95
C GLN A 167 -29.64 29.14 5.53
N MET A 168 -28.79 30.16 5.46
CA MET A 168 -27.46 30.14 6.07
C MET A 168 -27.54 30.38 7.58
N LYS A 169 -27.76 29.31 8.33
CA LYS A 169 -27.65 29.34 9.79
C LYS A 169 -26.18 29.33 10.19
N ILE A 170 -25.60 30.51 10.40
CA ILE A 170 -24.24 30.67 10.93
C ILE A 170 -24.27 31.16 12.36
N THR A 171 -23.37 30.67 13.23
CA THR A 171 -23.25 31.20 14.59
C THR A 171 -22.54 32.57 14.59
N PRO A 172 -22.86 33.49 15.51
CA PRO A 172 -22.25 34.84 15.55
C PRO A 172 -20.72 34.80 15.63
N LEU A 173 -20.17 33.80 16.32
CA LEU A 173 -18.72 33.61 16.45
C LEU A 173 -18.09 33.10 15.15
N ALA A 174 -18.75 32.16 14.45
CA ALA A 174 -18.29 31.66 13.15
C ALA A 174 -18.29 32.76 12.09
N LYS A 175 -19.34 33.64 12.12
CA LYS A 175 -19.43 34.80 11.22
C LYS A 175 -18.28 35.78 11.43
N LYS A 176 -17.95 36.09 12.70
CA LYS A 176 -16.85 37.00 13.04
C LYS A 176 -15.50 36.45 12.57
N ILE A 177 -15.26 35.16 12.74
CA ILE A 177 -14.00 34.51 12.29
C ILE A 177 -13.92 34.46 10.76
N ALA A 178 -15.04 34.19 10.07
CA ALA A 178 -15.08 34.18 8.61
C ALA A 178 -14.84 35.59 8.02
N GLU A 179 -15.37 36.64 8.64
CA GLU A 179 -15.12 38.05 8.26
C GLU A 179 -13.67 38.46 8.52
N GLU A 180 -13.07 38.05 9.64
CA GLU A 180 -11.70 38.35 10.04
C GLU A 180 -10.66 37.71 9.08
N HIS A 181 -11.02 36.55 8.53
CA HIS A 181 -10.18 35.80 7.56
C HIS A 181 -10.65 35.93 6.10
N GLN A 182 -11.60 36.82 5.79
CA GLN A 182 -12.17 37.10 4.45
C GLN A 182 -12.66 35.84 3.71
N ILE A 183 -13.23 34.87 4.43
CA ILE A 183 -13.75 33.63 3.88
C ILE A 183 -15.21 33.79 3.45
N ASP A 184 -15.51 33.36 2.21
CA ASP A 184 -16.88 33.32 1.72
C ASP A 184 -17.66 32.19 2.42
N VAL A 185 -18.57 32.61 3.32
CA VAL A 185 -19.42 31.71 4.10
C VAL A 185 -20.30 30.82 3.22
N SER A 186 -20.61 31.25 1.98
CA SER A 186 -21.43 30.48 1.04
C SER A 186 -20.76 29.21 0.52
N ALA A 187 -19.43 29.12 0.64
CA ALA A 187 -18.63 27.97 0.24
C ALA A 187 -18.43 26.90 1.37
N ILE A 188 -18.91 27.22 2.61
CA ILE A 188 -18.71 26.34 3.75
C ILE A 188 -19.91 25.40 3.88
N HIS A 189 -19.65 24.08 3.82
CA HIS A 189 -20.63 23.04 4.10
C HIS A 189 -20.60 22.67 5.59
N PRO A 190 -21.74 22.86 6.34
CA PRO A 190 -21.76 22.50 7.75
C PRO A 190 -21.62 21.01 7.97
N ALA A 191 -20.67 20.58 8.82
CA ALA A 191 -20.48 19.18 9.20
C ALA A 191 -21.57 18.68 10.17
N SER A 192 -22.32 19.57 10.82
CA SER A 192 -23.35 19.19 11.78
C SER A 192 -24.71 18.89 11.11
N THR A 193 -25.38 17.84 11.59
CA THR A 193 -26.77 17.48 11.20
C THR A 193 -27.82 18.57 11.44
N SER A 194 -27.48 19.62 12.18
CA SER A 194 -28.33 20.78 12.44
C SER A 194 -28.30 21.84 11.33
N GLY A 195 -27.45 21.71 10.33
CA GLY A 195 -27.28 22.64 9.21
C GLY A 195 -26.75 24.02 9.63
N LYS A 196 -26.16 24.16 10.83
CA LYS A 196 -25.54 25.41 11.28
C LYS A 196 -24.04 25.37 11.07
N ILE A 197 -23.50 26.41 10.42
CA ILE A 197 -22.08 26.64 10.30
C ILE A 197 -21.52 27.07 11.66
N THR A 198 -20.60 26.26 12.20
CA THR A 198 -19.97 26.48 13.50
C THR A 198 -18.55 27.05 13.35
N LYS A 199 -17.97 27.45 14.47
CA LYS A 199 -16.57 27.90 14.54
C LYS A 199 -15.59 26.82 14.01
N GLU A 200 -15.90 25.57 14.30
CA GLU A 200 -15.10 24.42 13.88
C GLU A 200 -15.11 24.25 12.35
N ASP A 201 -16.27 24.48 11.70
CA ASP A 201 -16.39 24.40 10.25
C ASP A 201 -15.55 25.49 9.55
N VAL A 202 -15.58 26.72 10.09
CA VAL A 202 -14.76 27.85 9.57
C VAL A 202 -13.28 27.58 9.78
N LYS A 203 -12.88 27.06 10.96
CA LYS A 203 -11.47 26.69 11.22
C LYS A 203 -10.94 25.59 10.30
N ALA A 204 -11.75 24.58 10.01
CA ALA A 204 -11.39 23.50 9.10
C ALA A 204 -11.10 24.02 7.67
N VAL A 205 -11.86 25.06 7.22
CA VAL A 205 -11.59 25.73 5.93
C VAL A 205 -10.29 26.53 5.99
N ILE A 206 -10.05 27.29 7.07
CA ILE A 206 -8.80 28.04 7.27
C ILE A 206 -7.59 27.10 7.23
N GLU A 207 -7.64 25.97 7.94
CA GLU A 207 -6.57 24.99 7.96
C GLU A 207 -6.34 24.34 6.58
N LYS A 208 -7.43 24.07 5.85
CA LYS A 208 -7.36 23.50 4.50
C LYS A 208 -6.77 24.51 3.50
N ASP A 209 -7.16 25.77 3.59
CA ASP A 209 -6.62 26.83 2.74
C ASP A 209 -5.15 27.17 3.11
N ALA A 210 -4.78 27.09 4.39
CA ALA A 210 -3.40 27.25 4.84
C ALA A 210 -2.51 26.09 4.33
N ILE A 211 -2.99 24.85 4.35
CA ILE A 211 -2.30 23.70 3.78
C ILE A 211 -2.19 23.83 2.25
N SER A 212 -3.25 24.27 1.59
CA SER A 212 -3.24 24.52 0.14
C SER A 212 -2.33 25.68 -0.26
N ALA A 213 -2.27 26.76 0.53
CA ALA A 213 -1.37 27.89 0.31
C ALA A 213 0.11 27.52 0.53
N HIS A 214 0.42 26.64 1.50
CA HIS A 214 1.77 26.12 1.68
C HIS A 214 2.17 25.17 0.53
N ALA A 215 1.23 24.36 0.02
CA ALA A 215 1.48 23.51 -1.16
C ALA A 215 1.72 24.32 -2.44
N SER A 216 1.12 25.51 -2.56
CA SER A 216 1.33 26.39 -3.73
C SER A 216 2.68 27.15 -3.73
N MET A 217 3.42 27.16 -2.61
CA MET A 217 4.75 27.80 -2.53
C MET A 217 5.89 26.90 -2.99
N SER A 218 5.66 25.58 -3.16
CA SER A 218 6.67 24.63 -3.66
C SER A 218 6.37 24.30 -5.11
N ALA A 219 7.27 24.71 -6.04
CA ALA A 219 7.19 24.26 -7.42
C ALA A 219 7.45 22.74 -7.47
N ILE A 220 6.47 21.96 -7.94
CA ILE A 220 6.63 20.54 -8.17
C ILE A 220 7.57 20.38 -9.38
N LEU A 221 8.71 19.74 -9.19
CA LEU A 221 9.67 19.47 -10.27
C LEU A 221 9.17 18.29 -11.13
N ASP A 222 8.65 17.27 -10.48
CA ASP A 222 8.17 16.05 -11.12
C ASP A 222 7.14 15.35 -10.19
N GLU A 223 6.17 14.65 -10.77
CA GLU A 223 5.12 13.95 -10.05
C GLU A 223 4.96 12.54 -10.61
N HIS A 224 5.20 11.54 -9.76
CA HIS A 224 5.03 10.13 -10.10
C HIS A 224 3.91 9.50 -9.30
N LYS A 225 3.03 8.79 -9.98
CA LYS A 225 2.00 7.96 -9.31
C LYS A 225 2.70 6.82 -8.55
N ILE A 226 2.25 6.58 -7.33
CA ILE A 226 2.70 5.42 -6.56
C ILE A 226 1.89 4.21 -7.06
N ASP A 227 2.53 3.32 -7.83
CA ASP A 227 1.92 2.13 -8.42
C ASP A 227 2.87 0.92 -8.39
N GLY A 228 2.41 -0.24 -8.86
CA GLY A 228 3.18 -1.47 -8.94
C GLY A 228 3.87 -1.85 -7.63
N ILE A 229 5.11 -2.31 -7.73
CA ILE A 229 5.94 -2.72 -6.58
C ILE A 229 6.09 -1.60 -5.55
N ARG A 230 6.19 -0.33 -5.99
CA ARG A 230 6.33 0.81 -5.07
C ARG A 230 5.10 0.98 -4.18
N LYS A 231 3.89 0.75 -4.69
CA LYS A 231 2.65 0.79 -3.91
C LYS A 231 2.66 -0.30 -2.82
N ILE A 232 3.02 -1.52 -3.18
CA ILE A 232 3.10 -2.66 -2.24
C ILE A 232 4.13 -2.37 -1.13
N ILE A 233 5.31 -1.86 -1.48
CA ILE A 233 6.34 -1.50 -0.50
C ILE A 233 5.80 -0.41 0.45
N ALA A 234 5.18 0.64 -0.09
CA ALA A 234 4.62 1.74 0.71
C ALA A 234 3.57 1.24 1.70
N GLU A 235 2.63 0.41 1.26
CA GLU A 235 1.58 -0.18 2.09
C GLU A 235 2.15 -1.10 3.18
N ARG A 236 3.10 -1.98 2.84
CA ARG A 236 3.76 -2.87 3.80
C ARG A 236 4.56 -2.11 4.86
N MET A 237 5.34 -1.10 4.46
CA MET A 237 6.13 -0.30 5.40
C MET A 237 5.24 0.56 6.29
N HIS A 238 4.16 1.13 5.72
CA HIS A 238 3.17 1.85 6.50
C HIS A 238 2.45 0.92 7.49
N ALA A 239 1.98 -0.24 7.06
CA ALA A 239 1.36 -1.24 7.92
C ALA A 239 2.31 -1.66 9.05
N SER A 240 3.58 -1.93 8.75
CA SER A 240 4.56 -2.29 9.77
C SER A 240 4.69 -1.21 10.84
N SER A 241 4.82 0.06 10.45
CA SER A 241 4.95 1.18 11.39
C SER A 241 3.70 1.44 12.23
N GLN A 242 2.51 1.03 11.76
CA GLN A 242 1.25 1.21 12.48
C GLN A 242 0.92 0.06 13.44
N VAL A 243 1.27 -1.18 13.05
CA VAL A 243 0.85 -2.36 13.82
C VAL A 243 1.91 -2.90 14.77
N THR A 244 3.18 -2.50 14.62
CA THR A 244 4.27 -2.93 15.53
C THR A 244 4.54 -1.89 16.62
N ALA A 245 5.17 -2.33 17.71
CA ALA A 245 5.78 -1.45 18.72
C ALA A 245 7.31 -1.56 18.60
N PRO A 246 7.94 -0.91 17.60
CA PRO A 246 9.33 -1.16 17.27
C PRO A 246 10.28 -0.52 18.28
N VAL A 247 11.23 -1.31 18.78
CA VAL A 247 12.37 -0.84 19.58
C VAL A 247 13.65 -1.28 18.91
N THR A 248 14.65 -0.38 18.87
CA THR A 248 15.95 -0.69 18.27
C THR A 248 17.04 -0.68 19.32
N LEU A 249 17.78 -1.80 19.40
CA LEU A 249 19.01 -1.92 20.16
C LEU A 249 20.19 -1.82 19.21
N VAL A 250 21.23 -1.11 19.64
CA VAL A 250 22.45 -0.90 18.85
C VAL A 250 23.65 -1.38 19.64
N MET A 251 24.52 -2.18 19.01
CA MET A 251 25.76 -2.67 19.58
C MET A 251 26.92 -2.53 18.61
N ASP A 252 28.10 -2.19 19.13
CA ASP A 252 29.35 -2.28 18.41
C ASP A 252 29.93 -3.71 18.54
N VAL A 253 30.40 -4.28 17.43
CA VAL A 253 30.93 -5.64 17.33
C VAL A 253 32.33 -5.59 16.73
N ASP A 254 33.28 -6.27 17.37
CA ASP A 254 34.62 -6.51 16.76
C ASP A 254 34.49 -7.63 15.71
N VAL A 255 34.51 -7.26 14.44
CA VAL A 255 34.35 -8.17 13.31
C VAL A 255 35.70 -8.53 12.66
N THR A 256 36.80 -8.37 13.40
CA THR A 256 38.14 -8.71 12.88
C THR A 256 38.20 -10.17 12.45
N ARG A 257 37.62 -11.09 13.25
CA ARG A 257 37.57 -12.51 12.94
C ARG A 257 36.68 -12.83 11.71
N LEU A 258 35.57 -12.13 11.58
CA LEU A 258 34.68 -12.25 10.43
C LEU A 258 35.40 -11.83 9.13
N VAL A 259 36.16 -10.76 9.18
CA VAL A 259 36.96 -10.29 8.02
C VAL A 259 38.04 -11.29 7.67
N GLU A 260 38.78 -11.81 8.65
CA GLU A 260 39.81 -12.84 8.48
C GLU A 260 39.20 -14.13 7.88
N LEU A 261 38.09 -14.60 8.41
CA LEU A 261 37.41 -15.80 7.94
C LEU A 261 36.94 -15.65 6.47
N ARG A 262 36.38 -14.51 6.12
CA ARG A 262 36.00 -14.24 4.74
C ARG A 262 37.18 -14.28 3.77
N GLU A 263 38.35 -13.76 4.15
CA GLU A 263 39.56 -13.86 3.33
C GLU A 263 40.05 -15.32 3.22
N ILE A 264 39.91 -16.16 4.26
CA ILE A 264 40.19 -17.59 4.19
C ILE A 264 39.28 -18.24 3.14
N PHE A 265 37.96 -18.06 3.22
CA PHE A 265 37.00 -18.59 2.24
C PHE A 265 37.32 -18.16 0.81
N LYS A 266 37.69 -16.87 0.62
CA LYS A 266 38.03 -16.34 -0.69
C LYS A 266 39.27 -17.00 -1.29
N ASN A 267 40.24 -17.37 -0.44
CA ASN A 267 41.46 -18.06 -0.89
C ASN A 267 41.24 -19.57 -1.15
N GLU A 268 40.32 -20.21 -0.43
CA GLU A 268 40.00 -21.63 -0.59
C GLU A 268 39.06 -21.92 -1.77
N THR A 269 38.18 -20.95 -2.12
CA THR A 269 37.20 -21.12 -3.20
C THR A 269 37.73 -20.59 -4.54
N ALA A 270 38.72 -21.27 -5.14
CA ALA A 270 39.32 -20.86 -6.41
C ALA A 270 38.35 -20.94 -7.62
N SER A 271 37.25 -21.72 -7.54
CA SER A 271 36.31 -21.98 -8.64
C SER A 271 34.85 -21.70 -8.34
N GLN A 272 34.51 -21.28 -7.12
CA GLN A 272 33.13 -20.95 -6.68
C GLN A 272 33.09 -19.55 -6.05
N LYS A 273 31.92 -18.90 -6.02
CA LYS A 273 31.78 -17.66 -5.26
C LYS A 273 32.01 -17.90 -3.78
N ALA A 274 32.96 -17.18 -3.19
CA ALA A 274 33.24 -17.24 -1.76
C ALA A 274 32.06 -16.65 -0.95
N PRO A 275 31.76 -17.20 0.24
CA PRO A 275 30.79 -16.62 1.16
C PRO A 275 31.04 -15.13 1.44
N GLY A 276 30.02 -14.31 1.34
CA GLY A 276 30.05 -12.90 1.71
C GLY A 276 29.73 -12.69 3.19
N TYR A 277 29.82 -11.44 3.63
CA TYR A 277 29.49 -11.09 5.02
C TYR A 277 28.04 -11.40 5.37
N ASN A 278 27.10 -11.12 4.44
CA ASN A 278 25.68 -11.35 4.68
C ASN A 278 25.36 -12.82 4.93
N GLU A 279 25.93 -13.73 4.15
CA GLU A 279 25.73 -15.17 4.26
C GLU A 279 26.33 -15.73 5.55
N ILE A 280 27.53 -15.28 5.94
CA ILE A 280 28.16 -15.70 7.19
C ILE A 280 27.33 -15.21 8.37
N ILE A 281 26.91 -13.94 8.36
CA ILE A 281 26.07 -13.36 9.43
C ILE A 281 24.70 -14.05 9.44
N ALA A 282 24.12 -14.40 8.29
CA ALA A 282 22.86 -15.14 8.24
C ALA A 282 22.97 -16.51 8.93
N LYS A 283 24.07 -17.24 8.75
CA LYS A 283 24.33 -18.50 9.47
C LYS A 283 24.41 -18.26 10.98
N VAL A 284 25.13 -17.22 11.44
CA VAL A 284 25.23 -16.87 12.86
C VAL A 284 23.86 -16.49 13.42
N CYS A 285 23.07 -15.69 12.69
CA CYS A 285 21.70 -15.35 13.08
C CYS A 285 20.81 -16.59 13.18
N ALA A 286 20.93 -17.53 12.27
CA ALA A 286 20.16 -18.77 12.30
C ALA A 286 20.49 -19.62 13.55
N LEU A 287 21.75 -19.70 13.95
CA LEU A 287 22.16 -20.35 15.20
C LEU A 287 21.62 -19.61 16.42
N ALA A 288 21.64 -18.29 16.40
CA ALA A 288 21.06 -17.46 17.47
C ALA A 288 19.53 -17.67 17.56
N LEU A 289 18.80 -17.69 16.46
CA LEU A 289 17.35 -17.91 16.43
C LEU A 289 16.96 -19.30 16.96
N ARG A 290 17.79 -20.30 16.73
CA ARG A 290 17.61 -21.64 17.31
C ARG A 290 17.76 -21.62 18.84
N GLN A 291 18.70 -20.83 19.36
CA GLN A 291 18.91 -20.66 20.82
C GLN A 291 17.86 -19.75 21.47
N PHE A 292 17.27 -18.82 20.70
CA PHE A 292 16.30 -17.84 21.19
C PHE A 292 15.01 -17.92 20.36
N PRO A 293 14.16 -18.96 20.50
CA PRO A 293 12.99 -19.20 19.64
C PRO A 293 11.95 -18.09 19.67
N PHE A 294 11.88 -17.28 20.71
CA PHE A 294 10.98 -16.14 20.82
C PHE A 294 11.31 -15.00 19.82
N MET A 295 12.57 -14.97 19.31
CA MET A 295 12.94 -14.06 18.21
C MET A 295 12.54 -14.58 16.84
N ASN A 296 12.19 -15.88 16.72
CA ASN A 296 11.70 -16.54 15.53
C ASN A 296 10.18 -16.77 15.65
N ALA A 297 9.42 -15.70 15.83
CA ALA A 297 8.00 -15.73 16.12
C ALA A 297 7.22 -14.68 15.34
N ARG A 298 5.90 -14.81 15.33
CA ARG A 298 4.97 -13.81 14.75
C ARG A 298 3.71 -13.70 15.59
N ILE A 299 2.98 -12.61 15.42
CA ILE A 299 1.62 -12.46 15.96
C ILE A 299 0.62 -12.88 14.88
N SER A 300 -0.31 -13.75 15.24
CA SER A 300 -1.47 -14.10 14.43
C SER A 300 -2.69 -14.18 15.34
N ASP A 301 -3.76 -13.46 14.99
CA ASP A 301 -5.05 -13.49 15.72
C ASP A 301 -4.91 -13.39 17.25
N GLN A 302 -4.12 -12.43 17.74
CA GLN A 302 -3.80 -12.19 19.16
C GLN A 302 -3.01 -13.33 19.84
N THR A 303 -2.41 -14.24 19.05
CA THR A 303 -1.54 -15.31 19.57
C THR A 303 -0.12 -15.12 19.09
N ILE A 304 0.84 -15.46 19.95
CA ILE A 304 2.26 -15.52 19.58
C ILE A 304 2.55 -16.93 19.07
N GLN A 305 2.98 -17.02 17.83
CA GLN A 305 3.37 -18.27 17.17
C GLN A 305 4.89 -18.32 17.04
N GLN A 306 5.55 -19.22 17.78
CA GLN A 306 6.96 -19.53 17.55
C GLN A 306 7.08 -20.45 16.35
N LEU A 307 7.99 -20.12 15.43
CA LEU A 307 8.16 -20.82 14.18
C LEU A 307 9.27 -21.86 14.29
N LYS A 308 9.03 -23.05 13.73
CA LYS A 308 10.02 -24.13 13.71
C LYS A 308 11.13 -23.89 12.69
N ASN A 309 10.76 -23.43 11.51
CA ASN A 309 11.70 -23.18 10.42
C ASN A 309 12.40 -21.84 10.63
N ILE A 310 13.67 -21.77 10.32
CA ILE A 310 14.46 -20.54 10.40
C ILE A 310 14.81 -20.12 8.97
N ASN A 311 14.03 -19.20 8.44
CA ASN A 311 14.14 -18.69 7.09
C ASN A 311 14.61 -17.24 7.14
N ILE A 312 15.77 -16.96 6.58
CA ILE A 312 16.38 -15.64 6.68
C ILE A 312 16.26 -14.91 5.34
N GLY A 313 15.57 -13.79 5.38
CA GLY A 313 15.54 -12.81 4.31
C GLY A 313 16.79 -11.94 4.31
N ILE A 314 17.36 -11.69 3.14
CA ILE A 314 18.50 -10.76 2.97
C ILE A 314 18.06 -9.66 2.02
N ALA A 315 17.96 -8.42 2.54
CA ALA A 315 17.55 -7.28 1.75
C ALA A 315 18.56 -6.93 0.64
N VAL A 316 18.07 -6.79 -0.57
CA VAL A 316 18.85 -6.48 -1.77
C VAL A 316 18.26 -5.27 -2.48
N ASP A 317 19.10 -4.27 -2.76
CA ASP A 317 18.71 -3.11 -3.55
C ASP A 317 18.72 -3.45 -5.03
N THR A 318 17.63 -3.07 -5.73
CA THR A 318 17.46 -3.31 -7.17
C THR A 318 16.91 -2.05 -7.85
N GLU A 319 17.03 -1.97 -9.17
CA GLU A 319 16.46 -0.87 -9.96
C GLU A 319 14.94 -0.72 -9.79
N ARG A 320 14.24 -1.83 -9.46
CA ARG A 320 12.78 -1.86 -9.21
C ARG A 320 12.39 -1.59 -7.76
N GLY A 321 13.37 -1.45 -6.86
CA GLY A 321 13.17 -1.24 -5.43
C GLY A 321 13.85 -2.32 -4.59
N LEU A 322 13.56 -2.30 -3.27
CA LEU A 322 14.14 -3.22 -2.31
C LEU A 322 13.40 -4.57 -2.36
N LEU A 323 14.13 -5.65 -2.65
CA LEU A 323 13.62 -7.03 -2.57
C LEU A 323 14.29 -7.78 -1.44
N VAL A 324 13.59 -8.76 -0.86
CA VAL A 324 14.09 -9.56 0.26
C VAL A 324 13.97 -11.05 -0.09
N PRO A 325 14.90 -11.61 -0.90
CA PRO A 325 14.95 -13.05 -1.11
C PRO A 325 15.16 -13.79 0.22
N VAL A 326 14.52 -14.96 0.35
CA VAL A 326 14.44 -15.73 1.59
C VAL A 326 15.12 -17.09 1.43
N ILE A 327 16.21 -17.29 2.15
CA ILE A 327 16.88 -18.57 2.23
C ILE A 327 16.17 -19.43 3.29
N LYS A 328 15.66 -20.57 2.88
CA LYS A 328 14.88 -21.46 3.78
C LYS A 328 15.79 -22.33 4.64
N ASN A 329 15.39 -22.58 5.91
CA ASN A 329 16.06 -23.50 6.85
C ASN A 329 17.59 -23.28 6.96
N VAL A 330 17.99 -22.03 7.16
CA VAL A 330 19.41 -21.61 7.20
C VAL A 330 20.20 -22.31 8.28
N ASP A 331 19.57 -22.65 9.41
CA ASP A 331 20.18 -23.40 10.52
C ASP A 331 20.68 -24.81 10.11
N GLN A 332 20.06 -25.41 9.10
CA GLN A 332 20.35 -26.77 8.63
C GLN A 332 21.30 -26.81 7.41
N LYS A 333 21.71 -25.65 6.90
CA LYS A 333 22.54 -25.52 5.70
C LYS A 333 23.98 -25.15 6.05
N SER A 334 24.94 -25.70 5.33
CA SER A 334 26.31 -25.22 5.38
C SER A 334 26.42 -23.84 4.74
N ILE A 335 27.51 -23.12 5.05
CA ILE A 335 27.74 -21.77 4.49
C ILE A 335 27.83 -21.82 2.94
N TYR A 336 28.36 -22.90 2.36
CA TYR A 336 28.43 -23.01 0.91
C TYR A 336 27.09 -23.23 0.25
N GLN A 337 26.14 -23.95 0.91
CA GLN A 337 24.79 -24.13 0.44
C GLN A 337 24.03 -22.79 0.51
N ILE A 338 24.16 -22.06 1.62
CA ILE A 338 23.58 -20.73 1.80
C ILE A 338 24.07 -19.78 0.71
N THR A 339 25.40 -19.77 0.46
CA THR A 339 26.00 -18.91 -0.56
C THR A 339 25.50 -19.26 -1.96
N SER A 340 25.46 -20.56 -2.30
CA SER A 340 24.98 -21.01 -3.62
C SER A 340 23.54 -20.65 -3.87
N GLU A 341 22.65 -20.84 -2.88
CA GLU A 341 21.24 -20.50 -2.96
C GLU A 341 21.06 -18.99 -3.10
N PHE A 342 21.69 -18.20 -2.24
CA PHE A 342 21.61 -16.75 -2.30
C PHE A 342 22.12 -16.18 -3.63
N GLN A 343 23.21 -16.74 -4.19
CA GLN A 343 23.69 -16.31 -5.50
C GLN A 343 22.73 -16.67 -6.63
N HIS A 344 22.10 -17.85 -6.57
CA HIS A 344 21.03 -18.21 -7.50
C HIS A 344 19.88 -17.22 -7.45
N ASP A 345 19.44 -16.86 -6.23
CA ASP A 345 18.37 -15.91 -6.01
C ASP A 345 18.72 -14.52 -6.55
N LEU A 346 19.96 -14.06 -6.35
CA LEU A 346 20.45 -12.81 -6.92
C LEU A 346 20.45 -12.83 -8.46
N ASP A 347 20.79 -13.95 -9.08
CA ASP A 347 20.78 -14.09 -10.52
C ASP A 347 19.33 -14.09 -11.05
N MET A 348 18.38 -14.74 -10.36
CA MET A 348 16.94 -14.65 -10.67
C MET A 348 16.41 -13.21 -10.60
N ILE A 349 16.82 -12.47 -9.57
CA ILE A 349 16.42 -11.06 -9.39
C ILE A 349 16.97 -10.19 -10.52
N ARG A 350 18.25 -10.35 -10.89
CA ARG A 350 18.88 -9.61 -12.00
C ARG A 350 18.21 -9.88 -13.34
N ASP A 351 17.87 -11.14 -13.59
CA ASP A 351 17.19 -11.56 -14.81
C ASP A 351 15.70 -11.22 -14.83
N SER A 352 15.20 -10.51 -13.82
CA SER A 352 13.78 -10.17 -13.65
C SER A 352 12.84 -11.40 -13.58
N ARG A 353 13.36 -12.56 -13.17
CA ARG A 353 12.63 -13.82 -12.98
C ARG A 353 12.28 -14.06 -11.51
N VAL A 354 11.76 -13.02 -10.84
CA VAL A 354 11.38 -13.10 -9.43
C VAL A 354 10.07 -13.85 -9.30
N THR A 355 10.08 -14.94 -8.52
CA THR A 355 8.86 -15.69 -8.20
C THR A 355 8.40 -15.38 -6.76
N PRO A 356 7.11 -15.52 -6.45
CA PRO A 356 6.60 -15.31 -5.09
C PRO A 356 7.30 -16.18 -4.03
N GLU A 357 7.66 -17.42 -4.38
CA GLU A 357 8.32 -18.37 -3.48
C GLU A 357 9.68 -17.88 -2.99
N LEU A 358 10.35 -17.06 -3.83
CA LEU A 358 11.64 -16.45 -3.50
C LEU A 358 11.54 -15.43 -2.36
N LEU A 359 10.40 -14.75 -2.22
CA LEU A 359 10.19 -13.63 -1.30
C LEU A 359 9.28 -13.97 -0.10
N GLN A 360 8.82 -15.22 0.01
CA GLN A 360 7.85 -15.63 1.02
C GLN A 360 8.46 -16.47 2.15
N ASP A 361 7.69 -16.55 3.25
CA ASP A 361 7.99 -17.35 4.44
C ASP A 361 9.28 -16.96 5.17
N GLY A 362 9.75 -15.71 5.02
CA GLY A 362 10.79 -15.15 5.86
C GLY A 362 10.35 -15.14 7.33
N THR A 363 11.29 -15.44 8.22
CA THR A 363 11.04 -15.44 9.68
C THR A 363 11.94 -14.45 10.41
N PHE A 364 12.99 -13.97 9.73
CA PHE A 364 13.92 -12.95 10.21
C PHE A 364 14.61 -12.31 9.02
N THR A 365 14.76 -11.00 9.02
CA THR A 365 15.40 -10.27 7.91
C THR A 365 16.74 -9.66 8.33
N ILE A 366 17.70 -9.68 7.40
CA ILE A 366 18.98 -8.96 7.50
C ILE A 366 19.01 -7.89 6.41
N THR A 367 19.37 -6.67 6.79
CA THR A 367 19.55 -5.56 5.85
C THR A 367 20.91 -4.90 6.06
N ASN A 368 21.64 -4.63 4.97
CA ASN A 368 23.03 -4.18 5.02
C ASN A 368 23.21 -2.88 4.24
N LEU A 369 23.55 -1.81 4.92
CA LEU A 369 23.87 -0.51 4.35
C LEU A 369 25.37 -0.14 4.50
N GLY A 370 26.18 -1.10 4.91
CA GLY A 370 27.63 -0.87 5.13
C GLY A 370 28.40 -0.50 3.86
N SER A 371 27.97 -0.97 2.68
CA SER A 371 28.54 -0.59 1.38
C SER A 371 28.31 0.89 1.01
N PHE A 372 27.31 1.53 1.62
CA PHE A 372 26.97 2.93 1.44
C PHE A 372 27.59 3.86 2.51
N ASP A 373 28.57 3.36 3.25
CA ASP A 373 29.27 4.09 4.34
C ASP A 373 28.37 4.43 5.54
N VAL A 374 27.21 3.80 5.66
CA VAL A 374 26.28 3.98 6.77
C VAL A 374 26.78 3.22 8.00
N ARG A 375 26.97 3.92 9.12
CA ARG A 375 27.44 3.31 10.38
C ARG A 375 26.34 2.64 11.17
N THR A 376 25.20 3.27 11.30
CA THR A 376 24.04 2.77 12.02
C THR A 376 22.76 3.36 11.46
N PHE A 377 21.67 2.63 11.55
CA PHE A 377 20.33 3.04 11.15
C PHE A 377 19.29 2.18 11.88
N THR A 378 18.03 2.59 11.83
CA THR A 378 16.89 1.88 12.44
C THR A 378 16.06 1.23 11.33
N PRO A 379 16.24 -0.07 11.02
CA PRO A 379 15.45 -0.73 10.00
C PRO A 379 13.99 -0.91 10.44
N ILE A 380 13.06 -0.90 9.48
CA ILE A 380 11.64 -1.21 9.70
C ILE A 380 11.46 -2.72 9.65
N ILE A 381 10.66 -3.27 10.57
CA ILE A 381 10.38 -4.71 10.63
C ILE A 381 9.63 -5.15 9.37
N ASN A 382 10.08 -6.25 8.77
CA ASN A 382 9.41 -6.86 7.62
C ASN A 382 8.29 -7.79 8.12
N LEU A 383 7.05 -7.32 8.12
CA LEU A 383 5.91 -8.13 8.58
C LEU A 383 5.78 -9.43 7.79
N PRO A 384 5.42 -10.55 8.45
CA PRO A 384 4.99 -10.73 9.86
C PRO A 384 6.11 -11.11 10.83
N GLU A 385 7.37 -10.84 10.54
CA GLU A 385 8.54 -11.19 11.34
C GLU A 385 8.58 -10.43 12.68
N ALA A 386 9.21 -11.05 13.70
CA ALA A 386 9.39 -10.44 15.02
C ALA A 386 10.48 -9.36 15.02
N ALA A 387 11.49 -9.48 14.17
CA ALA A 387 12.65 -8.62 14.20
C ALA A 387 13.42 -8.56 12.88
N ILE A 388 14.26 -7.54 12.74
CA ILE A 388 15.17 -7.29 11.62
C ILE A 388 16.53 -6.83 12.14
N LEU A 389 17.63 -7.33 11.55
CA LEU A 389 19.00 -6.93 11.88
C LEU A 389 19.59 -6.03 10.81
N GLY A 390 19.92 -4.80 11.19
CA GLY A 390 20.66 -3.86 10.35
C GLY A 390 22.16 -3.99 10.55
N LEU A 391 22.91 -4.06 9.45
CA LEU A 391 24.37 -4.13 9.41
C LEU A 391 24.93 -2.80 8.92
N GLY A 392 25.78 -2.19 9.74
CA GLY A 392 26.52 -0.98 9.39
C GLY A 392 27.83 -1.31 8.68
N LYS A 393 28.59 -0.24 8.34
CA LYS A 393 29.90 -0.38 7.69
C LYS A 393 30.93 -1.06 8.61
N ILE A 394 31.82 -1.81 7.98
CA ILE A 394 33.05 -2.33 8.64
C ILE A 394 34.14 -1.30 8.48
N GLU A 395 34.64 -0.75 9.58
CA GLU A 395 35.67 0.25 9.58
C GLU A 395 36.74 -0.02 10.65
N PRO A 396 38.01 0.42 10.47
CA PRO A 396 39.00 0.37 11.53
C PRO A 396 38.64 1.41 12.58
N ARG A 397 38.55 0.97 13.85
CA ARG A 397 38.36 1.85 15.02
C ARG A 397 39.39 1.55 16.08
N VAL A 398 39.74 2.60 16.83
CA VAL A 398 40.56 2.48 18.02
C VAL A 398 39.68 2.04 19.19
N VAL A 399 40.03 0.92 19.80
CA VAL A 399 39.33 0.35 20.95
C VAL A 399 40.28 0.11 22.11
N ALA A 400 39.80 0.27 23.32
CA ALA A 400 40.55 -0.07 24.55
C ALA A 400 40.18 -1.49 24.96
N ILE A 401 41.15 -2.38 25.06
CA ILE A 401 40.98 -3.77 25.49
C ILE A 401 42.10 -4.07 26.52
N ASP A 402 41.77 -4.56 27.71
CA ASP A 402 42.71 -4.99 28.74
C ASP A 402 43.84 -4.00 29.01
N ASN A 403 43.52 -2.72 29.18
CA ASN A 403 44.47 -1.59 29.38
C ASN A 403 45.36 -1.29 28.19
N GLY A 404 45.13 -1.89 26.99
CA GLY A 404 45.79 -1.58 25.76
C GLY A 404 44.90 -0.80 24.80
N VAL A 405 45.50 -0.17 23.78
CA VAL A 405 44.81 0.50 22.69
C VAL A 405 45.09 -0.23 21.39
N PHE A 406 44.04 -0.69 20.75
CA PHE A 406 44.16 -1.54 19.56
C PHE A 406 43.32 -0.95 18.41
N VAL A 407 43.75 -1.17 17.17
CA VAL A 407 42.94 -0.94 15.99
C VAL A 407 42.24 -2.24 15.63
N ARG A 408 40.90 -2.23 15.63
CA ARG A 408 40.04 -3.38 15.33
C ARG A 408 39.12 -3.06 14.15
N LYS A 409 38.69 -4.10 13.41
CA LYS A 409 37.63 -3.96 12.42
C LYS A 409 36.29 -4.00 13.14
N MET A 410 35.66 -2.85 13.28
CA MET A 410 34.40 -2.69 14.03
C MET A 410 33.23 -2.56 13.06
N MET A 411 32.11 -3.13 13.43
CA MET A 411 30.82 -2.97 12.76
C MET A 411 29.77 -2.63 13.82
N THR A 412 28.90 -1.67 13.54
CA THR A 412 27.74 -1.43 14.36
C THR A 412 26.54 -2.23 13.83
N VAL A 413 25.87 -2.96 14.68
CA VAL A 413 24.66 -3.73 14.35
C VAL A 413 23.46 -3.12 15.06
N SER A 414 22.31 -3.08 14.39
CA SER A 414 21.05 -2.50 14.88
C SER A 414 19.97 -3.57 14.83
N LEU A 415 19.45 -4.03 15.96
CA LEU A 415 18.34 -4.98 16.03
C LEU A 415 17.06 -4.21 16.31
N THR A 416 16.15 -4.16 15.35
CA THR A 416 14.78 -3.65 15.56
C THR A 416 13.84 -4.84 15.75
N PHE A 417 13.06 -4.83 16.83
CA PHE A 417 12.13 -5.89 17.19
C PHE A 417 10.80 -5.33 17.67
N ASP A 418 9.73 -6.13 17.54
CA ASP A 418 8.40 -5.77 18.02
C ASP A 418 8.27 -6.05 19.52
N HIS A 419 8.16 -4.97 20.30
CA HIS A 419 8.08 -5.06 21.78
C HIS A 419 6.79 -5.73 22.29
N ARG A 420 5.82 -5.96 21.42
CA ARG A 420 4.63 -6.76 21.74
C ARG A 420 4.95 -8.27 21.79
N LEU A 421 6.02 -8.69 21.10
CA LEU A 421 6.50 -10.08 21.05
C LEU A 421 7.63 -10.35 22.05
N VAL A 422 8.56 -9.40 22.17
CA VAL A 422 9.81 -9.58 22.89
C VAL A 422 10.11 -8.34 23.73
N ASP A 423 10.47 -8.57 24.98
CA ASP A 423 10.95 -7.49 25.88
C ASP A 423 12.41 -7.13 25.60
N GLY A 424 12.82 -5.94 26.07
CA GLY A 424 14.14 -5.39 25.81
C GLY A 424 15.30 -6.26 26.31
N ALA A 425 15.21 -6.86 27.52
CA ALA A 425 16.32 -7.67 28.08
C ALA A 425 16.50 -9.01 27.32
N PRO A 426 15.45 -9.78 26.96
CA PRO A 426 15.59 -10.91 26.06
C PRO A 426 16.20 -10.53 24.69
N ALA A 427 15.73 -9.47 24.05
CA ALA A 427 16.27 -8.98 22.79
C ALA A 427 17.76 -8.58 22.91
N ALA A 428 18.14 -7.95 24.00
CA ALA A 428 19.55 -7.60 24.28
C ALA A 428 20.43 -8.86 24.42
N ARG A 429 19.94 -9.92 25.09
CA ARG A 429 20.67 -11.20 25.18
C ARG A 429 20.83 -11.88 23.84
N PHE A 430 19.80 -11.85 22.98
CA PHE A 430 19.88 -12.32 21.61
C PHE A 430 20.95 -11.58 20.81
N LEU A 431 20.93 -10.24 20.83
CA LEU A 431 21.91 -9.42 20.14
C LEU A 431 23.34 -9.62 20.69
N GLN A 432 23.46 -9.76 22.02
CA GLN A 432 24.73 -10.07 22.68
C GLN A 432 25.27 -11.44 22.25
N TYR A 433 24.41 -12.44 22.08
CA TYR A 433 24.80 -13.75 21.57
C TYR A 433 25.37 -13.63 20.15
N ILE A 434 24.68 -12.93 19.25
CA ILE A 434 25.17 -12.67 17.88
C ILE A 434 26.54 -11.96 17.93
N LYS A 435 26.67 -10.92 18.78
CA LYS A 435 27.93 -10.22 18.98
C LYS A 435 29.06 -11.18 19.36
N ASN A 436 28.84 -11.97 20.39
CA ASN A 436 29.86 -12.92 20.92
C ASN A 436 30.26 -13.95 19.84
N GLU A 437 29.30 -14.51 19.12
CA GLU A 437 29.58 -15.46 18.01
C GLU A 437 30.38 -14.81 16.89
N LEU A 438 30.11 -13.56 16.53
CA LEU A 438 30.86 -12.83 15.49
C LEU A 438 32.28 -12.45 15.96
N GLU A 439 32.46 -12.13 17.24
CA GLU A 439 33.77 -11.79 17.82
C GLU A 439 34.68 -13.02 17.99
N THR A 440 34.10 -14.20 18.23
CA THR A 440 34.84 -15.46 18.45
C THR A 440 34.73 -16.44 17.29
N LEU A 441 34.23 -15.98 16.14
CA LEU A 441 33.82 -16.75 14.99
C LEU A 441 34.89 -17.80 14.58
N ALA A 442 34.51 -19.08 14.68
CA ALA A 442 35.30 -20.20 14.23
C ALA A 442 34.80 -20.72 12.88
N LYS A 443 35.73 -21.23 12.03
CA LYS A 443 35.40 -21.74 10.70
C LYS A 443 34.42 -22.91 10.76
N GLU A 444 34.62 -23.81 11.69
CA GLU A 444 33.82 -25.02 11.91
C GLU A 444 32.35 -24.70 12.24
N LEU A 445 32.11 -23.56 12.89
CA LEU A 445 30.74 -23.11 13.25
C LEU A 445 29.90 -22.83 12.02
N VAL A 446 30.49 -22.27 10.98
CA VAL A 446 29.75 -21.83 9.77
C VAL A 446 29.78 -22.90 8.66
N GLU A 447 30.70 -23.84 8.73
CA GLU A 447 30.77 -24.98 7.80
C GLU A 447 29.78 -26.10 8.17
N SER A 448 29.43 -26.22 9.45
CA SER A 448 28.44 -27.18 9.94
C SER A 448 27.02 -26.76 9.56
#